data_a29892c4af13473c5fc74055c07a9960
#
_entry.id   a29892c4af13473c5fc74055c07a9960
#
_cell.length_a   1.000
_cell.length_b   1.000
_cell.length_c   1.000
_cell.angle_alpha   90.00
_cell.angle_beta   90.00
_cell.angle_gamma   90.00
#
_symmetry.space_group_name_H-M   'P 1'
#
loop_
_entity.id
_entity.type
_entity.pdbx_description
1 polymer ?
#
loop_
_entity_poly.entity_id
_entity_poly.type
_entity_poly.pdbx_seq_one_letter_code
_entity_poly.pdbx_strand_id
1 'polypeptide(L)'
;MYLVTADYLHTGKPGMTRDDLFNINAGIVKGLIEVIAEVAPKAYILVISNPVNSTVPIAAEVLKAKGVFNPQRLFGVTTLDVVRAETFVASITGSKNPQETTIPVIGGHSGETIVPLFSQAKPSVSIPADKLAALVNRVQFGGDEVVKAKDGAGSATLSMAYAGYR
;
A
#
# COMPACT_ATOMS: atom_id res chain seq x y z
N MET A 1 5.40 -17.53 5.36
CA MET A 1 4.97 -16.15 5.03
C MET A 1 3.50 -16.07 5.36
N TYR A 2 3.10 -15.11 6.17
CA TYR A 2 1.68 -14.86 6.46
C TYR A 2 1.32 -13.48 5.89
N LEU A 3 0.24 -13.45 5.12
CA LEU A 3 -0.31 -12.23 4.54
C LEU A 3 -1.49 -11.79 5.41
N VAL A 4 -1.36 -10.68 6.10
CA VAL A 4 -2.48 -10.10 6.86
C VAL A 4 -3.30 -9.25 5.91
N THR A 5 -4.34 -9.83 5.34
CA THR A 5 -5.23 -9.20 4.36
C THR A 5 -6.62 -8.89 4.89
N ALA A 6 -6.80 -8.91 6.22
CA ALA A 6 -8.11 -8.58 6.76
C ALA A 6 -8.40 -7.10 6.55
N ASP A 7 -8.81 -6.78 5.36
CA ASP A 7 -9.46 -5.53 5.04
C ASP A 7 -10.97 -5.75 5.26
N TYR A 8 -11.42 -5.46 6.49
CA TYR A 8 -12.84 -5.23 6.69
C TYR A 8 -13.12 -3.88 6.03
N LEU A 9 -13.16 -3.94 4.72
CA LEU A 9 -13.85 -3.00 3.91
C LEU A 9 -13.23 -1.66 3.65
N HIS A 10 -12.86 -1.65 2.55
CA HIS A 10 -13.25 -0.60 1.64
C HIS A 10 -14.79 -0.42 1.43
N THR A 11 -15.62 -1.10 2.16
CA THR A 11 -17.05 -0.83 2.28
C THR A 11 -17.28 -0.02 3.56
N GLY A 12 -16.59 1.10 3.70
CA GLY A 12 -17.07 2.11 4.63
C GLY A 12 -18.53 2.35 4.29
N LYS A 13 -19.41 2.19 5.27
CA LYS A 13 -20.79 2.62 5.08
C LYS A 13 -20.75 4.08 4.62
N PRO A 14 -21.62 4.52 3.73
CA PRO A 14 -21.68 5.94 3.37
C PRO A 14 -21.70 6.79 4.64
N GLY A 15 -20.75 7.73 4.76
CA GLY A 15 -20.61 8.59 5.92
C GLY A 15 -19.53 8.19 6.94
N MET A 16 -18.82 7.06 6.78
CA MET A 16 -17.67 6.72 7.63
C MET A 16 -16.49 7.65 7.36
N THR A 17 -15.86 8.09 8.43
CA THR A 17 -14.63 8.87 8.41
C THR A 17 -13.40 7.97 8.32
N ARG A 18 -12.21 8.55 8.02
CA ARG A 18 -10.94 7.83 8.10
C ARG A 18 -10.64 7.31 9.50
N ASP A 19 -11.07 8.02 10.52
CA ASP A 19 -10.91 7.62 11.93
C ASP A 19 -11.77 6.41 12.27
N ASP A 20 -12.98 6.33 11.72
CA ASP A 20 -13.84 5.15 11.89
C ASP A 20 -13.22 3.91 11.26
N LEU A 21 -12.66 4.04 10.04
CA LEU A 21 -11.92 2.96 9.38
C LEU A 21 -10.68 2.54 10.17
N PHE A 22 -9.95 3.51 10.71
CA PHE A 22 -8.79 3.23 11.57
C PHE A 22 -9.19 2.40 12.78
N ASN A 23 -10.21 2.82 13.52
CA ASN A 23 -10.64 2.13 14.74
C ASN A 23 -11.05 0.67 14.47
N ILE A 24 -11.77 0.42 13.37
CA ILE A 24 -12.18 -0.93 12.98
C ILE A 24 -10.95 -1.78 12.60
N ASN A 25 -10.13 -1.28 11.68
CA ASN A 25 -8.99 -2.04 11.16
C ASN A 25 -7.90 -2.23 12.22
N ALA A 26 -7.72 -1.28 13.14
CA ALA A 26 -6.82 -1.41 14.27
C ALA A 26 -7.19 -2.61 15.14
N GLY A 27 -8.48 -2.78 15.47
CA GLY A 27 -8.96 -3.92 16.24
C GLY A 27 -8.76 -5.26 15.54
N ILE A 28 -9.04 -5.31 14.24
CA ILE A 28 -8.86 -6.52 13.41
C ILE A 28 -7.37 -6.90 13.33
N VAL A 29 -6.51 -5.94 12.98
CA VAL A 29 -5.06 -6.18 12.88
C VAL A 29 -4.51 -6.63 14.22
N LYS A 30 -4.88 -5.97 15.32
CA LYS A 30 -4.49 -6.38 16.67
C LYS A 30 -4.82 -7.86 16.93
N GLY A 31 -6.06 -8.26 16.73
CA GLY A 31 -6.50 -9.64 17.02
C GLY A 31 -5.78 -10.68 16.15
N LEU A 32 -5.57 -10.39 14.86
CA LEU A 32 -4.85 -11.29 13.97
C LEU A 32 -3.36 -11.42 14.35
N ILE A 33 -2.72 -10.32 14.70
CA ILE A 33 -1.31 -10.32 15.13
C ILE A 33 -1.13 -11.03 16.48
N GLU A 34 -2.08 -10.93 17.40
CA GLU A 34 -2.07 -11.69 18.65
C GLU A 34 -2.02 -13.20 18.37
N VAL A 35 -2.87 -13.68 17.46
CA VAL A 35 -2.89 -15.10 17.06
C VAL A 35 -1.58 -15.50 16.36
N ILE A 36 -1.10 -14.68 15.41
CA ILE A 36 0.16 -14.96 14.72
C ILE A 36 1.34 -15.01 15.69
N ALA A 37 1.39 -14.13 16.67
CA ALA A 37 2.43 -14.11 17.70
C ALA A 37 2.49 -15.42 18.51
N GLU A 38 1.34 -16.08 18.71
CA GLU A 38 1.25 -17.33 19.45
C GLU A 38 1.57 -18.56 18.58
N VAL A 39 0.96 -18.63 17.40
CA VAL A 39 1.04 -19.84 16.56
C VAL A 39 2.20 -19.84 15.58
N ALA A 40 2.72 -18.66 15.21
CA ALA A 40 3.76 -18.51 14.21
C ALA A 40 4.72 -17.33 14.50
N PRO A 41 5.39 -17.30 15.67
CA PRO A 41 6.19 -16.14 16.12
C PRO A 41 7.39 -15.81 15.23
N LYS A 42 7.79 -16.70 14.34
CA LYS A 42 8.90 -16.51 13.40
C LYS A 42 8.46 -16.19 11.97
N ALA A 43 7.17 -15.99 11.75
CA ALA A 43 6.64 -15.68 10.42
C ALA A 43 7.09 -14.30 9.91
N TYR A 44 7.17 -14.18 8.59
CA TYR A 44 7.19 -12.88 7.91
C TYR A 44 5.76 -12.39 7.76
N ILE A 45 5.49 -11.18 8.20
CA ILE A 45 4.16 -10.59 8.23
C ILE A 45 4.11 -9.42 7.26
N LEU A 46 3.18 -9.49 6.31
CA LEU A 46 2.89 -8.44 5.35
C LEU A 46 1.52 -7.84 5.68
N VAL A 47 1.50 -6.59 6.11
CA VAL A 47 0.27 -5.86 6.44
C VAL A 47 -0.20 -5.08 5.23
N ILE A 48 -1.42 -5.35 4.77
CA ILE A 48 -2.07 -4.64 3.65
C ILE A 48 -3.16 -3.69 4.15
N SER A 49 -3.77 -4.00 5.30
CA SER A 49 -4.90 -3.24 5.84
C SER A 49 -4.59 -1.77 6.05
N ASN A 50 -5.44 -0.91 5.50
CA ASN A 50 -5.32 0.54 5.64
C ASN A 50 -5.99 1.06 6.94
N PRO A 51 -5.49 2.19 7.47
CA PRO A 51 -4.32 2.95 7.02
C PRO A 51 -3.00 2.26 7.41
N VAL A 52 -2.23 1.80 6.42
CA VAL A 52 -1.03 0.97 6.64
C VAL A 52 0.04 1.67 7.50
N ASN A 53 0.17 2.99 7.38
CA ASN A 53 1.07 3.79 8.22
C ASN A 53 0.75 3.69 9.73
N SER A 54 -0.47 3.30 10.08
CA SER A 54 -0.92 3.13 11.48
C SER A 54 -1.04 1.66 11.88
N THR A 55 -1.49 0.80 10.96
CA THR A 55 -1.71 -0.62 11.26
C THR A 55 -0.39 -1.40 11.46
N VAL A 56 0.67 -1.00 10.75
CA VAL A 56 2.01 -1.58 10.95
C VAL A 56 2.58 -1.26 12.35
N PRO A 57 2.56 -0.02 12.85
CA PRO A 57 2.90 0.28 14.24
C PRO A 57 2.08 -0.50 15.27
N ILE A 58 0.77 -0.65 15.05
CA ILE A 58 -0.08 -1.47 15.93
C ILE A 58 0.41 -2.92 15.96
N ALA A 59 0.67 -3.50 14.79
CA ALA A 59 1.23 -4.86 14.71
C ALA A 59 2.57 -4.97 15.46
N ALA A 60 3.45 -3.97 15.31
CA ALA A 60 4.73 -3.93 16.00
C ALA A 60 4.56 -3.91 17.53
N GLU A 61 3.65 -3.08 18.07
CA GLU A 61 3.42 -2.99 19.50
C GLU A 61 2.82 -4.28 20.07
N VAL A 62 1.91 -4.93 19.35
CA VAL A 62 1.38 -6.25 19.73
C VAL A 62 2.49 -7.30 19.80
N LEU A 63 3.35 -7.37 18.77
CA LEU A 63 4.48 -8.30 18.73
C LEU A 63 5.50 -8.02 19.83
N LYS A 64 5.75 -6.75 20.16
CA LYS A 64 6.61 -6.35 21.29
C LYS A 64 6.02 -6.81 22.62
N ALA A 65 4.72 -6.58 22.84
CA ALA A 65 4.03 -7.01 24.05
C ALA A 65 4.07 -8.53 24.26
N LYS A 66 4.10 -9.29 23.16
CA LYS A 66 4.26 -10.76 23.16
C LYS A 66 5.71 -11.23 23.18
N GLY A 67 6.70 -10.32 23.17
CA GLY A 67 8.14 -10.65 23.20
C GLY A 67 8.69 -11.30 21.92
N VAL A 68 8.00 -11.18 20.79
CA VAL A 68 8.36 -11.83 19.52
C VAL A 68 8.61 -10.85 18.37
N PHE A 69 8.69 -9.55 18.63
CA PHE A 69 8.92 -8.53 17.62
C PHE A 69 10.29 -8.66 16.95
N ASN A 70 10.29 -8.72 15.63
CA ASN A 70 11.48 -8.62 14.80
C ASN A 70 11.22 -7.65 13.64
N PRO A 71 11.92 -6.49 13.57
CA PRO A 71 11.71 -5.49 12.52
C PRO A 71 12.02 -5.99 11.10
N GLN A 72 12.81 -7.06 10.97
CA GLN A 72 13.12 -7.67 9.68
C GLN A 72 12.03 -8.65 9.19
N ARG A 73 10.94 -8.79 9.94
CA ARG A 73 9.85 -9.72 9.62
C ARG A 73 8.47 -9.08 9.60
N LEU A 74 8.40 -7.76 9.78
CA LEU A 74 7.15 -7.02 9.72
C LEU A 74 7.23 -5.93 8.67
N PHE A 75 6.33 -5.95 7.70
CA PHE A 75 6.31 -5.05 6.57
C PHE A 75 4.90 -4.52 6.30
N GLY A 76 4.79 -3.24 5.95
CA GLY A 76 3.60 -2.68 5.31
C GLY A 76 3.73 -2.77 3.80
N VAL A 77 2.70 -3.24 3.11
CA VAL A 77 2.74 -3.39 1.66
C VAL A 77 2.31 -2.09 1.00
N THR A 78 3.29 -1.35 0.47
CA THR A 78 3.10 -0.11 -0.30
C THR A 78 3.54 -0.25 -1.76
N THR A 79 3.91 -1.46 -2.18
CA THR A 79 4.40 -1.78 -3.54
C THR A 79 3.41 -1.37 -4.63
N LEU A 80 2.11 -1.25 -4.31
CA LEU A 80 1.11 -0.80 -5.29
C LEU A 80 1.38 0.63 -5.79
N ASP A 81 1.96 1.50 -4.98
CA ASP A 81 2.37 2.85 -5.40
C ASP A 81 3.49 2.78 -6.44
N VAL A 82 4.45 1.85 -6.25
CA VAL A 82 5.50 1.56 -7.23
C VAL A 82 4.90 1.03 -8.53
N VAL A 83 4.00 0.05 -8.45
CA VAL A 83 3.30 -0.52 -9.62
C VAL A 83 2.54 0.55 -10.40
N ARG A 84 1.87 1.49 -9.71
CA ARG A 84 1.20 2.63 -10.33
C ARG A 84 2.19 3.57 -11.02
N ALA A 85 3.28 3.94 -10.34
CA ALA A 85 4.31 4.82 -10.91
C ALA A 85 4.89 4.22 -12.20
N GLU A 86 5.27 2.96 -12.18
CA GLU A 86 5.81 2.22 -13.33
C GLU A 86 4.79 2.13 -14.47
N THR A 87 3.53 1.79 -14.16
CA THR A 87 2.45 1.66 -15.15
C THR A 87 2.11 2.99 -15.80
N PHE A 88 2.04 4.06 -15.03
CA PHE A 88 1.71 5.38 -15.58
C PHE A 88 2.86 5.98 -16.40
N VAL A 89 4.11 5.74 -16.00
CA VAL A 89 5.27 6.10 -16.81
C VAL A 89 5.29 5.31 -18.11
N ALA A 90 5.04 4.00 -18.07
CA ALA A 90 4.98 3.18 -19.29
C ALA A 90 3.93 3.72 -20.29
N SER A 91 2.78 4.19 -19.79
CA SER A 91 1.75 4.79 -20.65
C SER A 91 2.18 6.11 -21.31
N ILE A 92 3.08 6.88 -20.66
CA ILE A 92 3.61 8.14 -21.21
C ILE A 92 4.75 7.86 -22.21
N THR A 93 5.61 6.88 -21.92
CA THR A 93 6.77 6.54 -22.75
C THR A 93 6.43 5.61 -23.91
N GLY A 94 5.22 5.03 -23.92
CA GLY A 94 4.80 4.04 -24.93
C GLY A 94 5.38 2.64 -24.70
N SER A 95 6.01 2.37 -23.54
CA SER A 95 6.48 1.02 -23.20
C SER A 95 5.29 0.07 -23.03
N LYS A 96 5.44 -1.14 -23.59
CA LYS A 96 4.44 -2.21 -23.43
C LYS A 96 4.62 -3.01 -22.13
N ASN A 97 5.75 -2.86 -21.45
CA ASN A 97 6.07 -3.56 -20.25
C ASN A 97 6.44 -2.58 -19.11
N PRO A 98 5.51 -2.29 -18.19
CA PRO A 98 5.79 -1.39 -17.07
C PRO A 98 6.98 -1.83 -16.20
N GLN A 99 7.29 -3.11 -16.14
CA GLN A 99 8.37 -3.66 -15.30
C GLN A 99 9.78 -3.38 -15.85
N GLU A 100 9.89 -2.86 -17.06
CA GLU A 100 11.18 -2.46 -17.64
C GLU A 100 11.78 -1.22 -16.95
N THR A 101 10.95 -0.46 -16.24
CA THR A 101 11.38 0.75 -15.54
C THR A 101 11.10 0.62 -14.04
N THR A 102 12.14 0.61 -13.24
CA THR A 102 12.00 0.66 -11.78
C THR A 102 11.95 2.11 -11.31
N ILE A 103 10.93 2.47 -10.52
CA ILE A 103 10.75 3.82 -9.98
C ILE A 103 10.65 3.69 -8.46
N PRO A 104 11.64 4.18 -7.69
CA PRO A 104 11.52 4.22 -6.24
C PRO A 104 10.37 5.13 -5.80
N VAL A 105 9.60 4.70 -4.82
CA VAL A 105 8.58 5.52 -4.15
C VAL A 105 8.92 5.56 -2.67
N ILE A 106 8.97 6.74 -2.09
CA ILE A 106 9.31 6.97 -0.69
C ILE A 106 8.20 7.74 0.02
N GLY A 107 8.37 7.96 1.33
CA GLY A 107 7.42 8.67 2.18
C GLY A 107 6.38 7.75 2.80
N GLY A 108 5.17 8.27 3.02
CA GLY A 108 4.05 7.51 3.57
C GLY A 108 3.13 6.94 2.49
N HIS A 109 2.10 6.20 2.92
CA HIS A 109 1.08 5.64 2.02
C HIS A 109 -0.26 6.38 2.22
N SER A 110 -0.26 7.70 1.98
CA SER A 110 -1.47 8.53 2.09
C SER A 110 -1.32 9.83 1.29
N GLY A 111 -2.03 9.95 0.18
CA GLY A 111 -2.11 11.16 -0.64
C GLY A 111 -0.73 11.77 -0.95
N GLU A 112 -0.55 13.04 -0.61
CA GLU A 112 0.67 13.80 -0.91
C GLU A 112 1.94 13.27 -0.22
N THR A 113 1.81 12.38 0.77
CA THR A 113 2.97 11.75 1.41
C THR A 113 3.62 10.67 0.54
N ILE A 114 2.96 10.23 -0.52
CA ILE A 114 3.50 9.32 -1.53
C ILE A 114 4.41 10.12 -2.47
N VAL A 115 5.71 9.83 -2.47
CA VAL A 115 6.70 10.57 -3.25
C VAL A 115 7.38 9.66 -4.27
N PRO A 116 6.90 9.59 -5.52
CA PRO A 116 7.56 8.85 -6.58
C PRO A 116 8.81 9.61 -7.08
N LEU A 117 9.96 8.94 -7.08
CA LEU A 117 11.24 9.51 -7.47
C LEU A 117 11.52 9.24 -8.95
N PHE A 118 10.82 9.93 -9.84
CA PHE A 118 10.99 9.76 -11.29
C PHE A 118 12.41 10.11 -11.77
N SER A 119 13.11 11.03 -11.10
CA SER A 119 14.50 11.36 -11.39
C SER A 119 15.48 10.21 -11.11
N GLN A 120 15.06 9.21 -10.34
CA GLN A 120 15.84 8.03 -10.03
C GLN A 120 15.37 6.77 -10.76
N ALA A 121 14.52 6.93 -11.76
CA ALA A 121 14.03 5.83 -12.58
C ALA A 121 15.20 5.09 -13.27
N LYS A 122 15.09 3.76 -13.35
CA LYS A 122 16.09 2.90 -14.01
C LYS A 122 15.37 1.93 -14.96
N PRO A 123 15.67 2.02 -16.29
CA PRO A 123 16.48 3.06 -16.96
C PRO A 123 15.88 4.45 -16.77
N SER A 124 16.70 5.49 -17.01
CA SER A 124 16.23 6.88 -16.92
C SER A 124 15.09 7.13 -17.91
N VAL A 125 14.09 7.88 -17.49
CA VAL A 125 12.93 8.24 -18.30
C VAL A 125 12.84 9.74 -18.49
N SER A 126 12.46 10.17 -19.69
CA SER A 126 12.17 11.57 -19.97
C SER A 126 10.66 11.79 -19.81
N ILE A 127 10.28 12.56 -18.81
CA ILE A 127 8.89 12.94 -18.57
C ILE A 127 8.75 14.41 -18.96
N PRO A 128 7.82 14.76 -19.88
CA PRO A 128 7.57 16.15 -20.22
C PRO A 128 7.19 16.97 -18.98
N ALA A 129 7.78 18.17 -18.86
CA ALA A 129 7.62 19.01 -17.66
C ALA A 129 6.15 19.38 -17.38
N ASP A 130 5.36 19.57 -18.43
CA ASP A 130 3.93 19.84 -18.36
C ASP A 130 3.10 18.64 -17.85
N LYS A 131 3.63 17.41 -17.93
CA LYS A 131 2.96 16.17 -17.47
C LYS A 131 3.40 15.73 -16.08
N LEU A 132 4.53 16.21 -15.58
CA LEU A 132 5.14 15.72 -14.35
C LEU A 132 4.20 15.89 -13.14
N ALA A 133 3.62 17.06 -12.94
CA ALA A 133 2.72 17.34 -11.81
C ALA A 133 1.46 16.46 -11.84
N ALA A 134 0.87 16.29 -13.02
CA ALA A 134 -0.30 15.41 -13.18
C ALA A 134 0.04 13.94 -12.93
N LEU A 135 1.23 13.50 -13.34
CA LEU A 135 1.71 12.15 -13.11
C LEU A 135 1.93 11.87 -11.62
N VAL A 136 2.59 12.79 -10.90
CA VAL A 136 2.77 12.70 -9.44
C VAL A 136 1.41 12.59 -8.75
N ASN A 137 0.49 13.49 -9.06
CA ASN A 137 -0.86 13.48 -8.48
C ASN A 137 -1.59 12.16 -8.77
N ARG A 138 -1.47 11.64 -9.98
CA ARG A 138 -2.11 10.37 -10.34
C ARG A 138 -1.56 9.17 -9.58
N VAL A 139 -0.26 9.14 -9.28
CA VAL A 139 0.33 8.10 -8.41
C VAL A 139 -0.20 8.23 -6.99
N GLN A 140 -0.26 9.45 -6.45
CA GLN A 140 -0.72 9.77 -5.10
C GLN A 140 -2.19 9.39 -4.86
N PHE A 141 -3.04 9.64 -5.84
CA PHE A 141 -4.51 9.47 -5.74
C PHE A 141 -5.08 8.37 -6.64
N GLY A 142 -4.23 7.52 -7.20
CA GLY A 142 -4.67 6.41 -8.07
C GLY A 142 -5.59 5.39 -7.38
N GLY A 143 -5.57 5.31 -6.04
CA GLY A 143 -6.53 4.54 -5.27
C GLY A 143 -7.95 5.08 -5.40
N ASP A 144 -8.09 6.40 -5.38
CA ASP A 144 -9.39 7.08 -5.47
C ASP A 144 -10.02 6.91 -6.87
N GLU A 145 -9.20 6.83 -7.94
CA GLU A 145 -9.68 6.50 -9.29
C GLU A 145 -10.39 5.14 -9.29
N VAL A 146 -9.82 4.14 -8.60
CA VAL A 146 -10.39 2.78 -8.52
C VAL A 146 -11.67 2.76 -7.70
N VAL A 147 -11.68 3.44 -6.54
CA VAL A 147 -12.87 3.54 -5.68
C VAL A 147 -14.01 4.21 -6.44
N LYS A 148 -13.73 5.31 -7.15
CA LYS A 148 -14.70 6.00 -7.99
C LYS A 148 -15.22 5.13 -9.13
N ALA A 149 -14.34 4.39 -9.81
CA ALA A 149 -14.73 3.49 -10.89
C ALA A 149 -15.60 2.31 -10.44
N LYS A 150 -15.57 2.00 -9.14
CA LYS A 150 -16.38 0.96 -8.50
C LYS A 150 -17.60 1.53 -7.74
N ASP A 151 -17.94 2.80 -7.95
CA ASP A 151 -19.04 3.47 -7.25
C ASP A 151 -18.98 3.31 -5.72
N GLY A 152 -17.77 3.30 -5.16
CA GLY A 152 -17.53 3.10 -3.73
C GLY A 152 -17.65 1.64 -3.25
N ALA A 153 -17.89 0.68 -4.14
CA ALA A 153 -18.02 -0.74 -3.79
C ALA A 153 -16.67 -1.46 -3.58
N GLY A 154 -15.65 -0.75 -3.11
CA GLY A 154 -14.34 -1.30 -2.82
C GLY A 154 -13.20 -0.56 -3.51
N SER A 155 -11.98 -1.08 -3.34
CA SER A 155 -10.76 -0.50 -3.89
C SER A 155 -10.01 -1.49 -4.80
N ALA A 156 -8.71 -1.29 -4.93
CA ALA A 156 -7.83 -2.19 -5.65
C ALA A 156 -7.91 -3.62 -5.08
N THR A 157 -8.09 -4.61 -5.97
CA THR A 157 -8.16 -6.03 -5.62
C THR A 157 -7.00 -6.80 -6.26
N LEU A 158 -7.09 -7.12 -7.55
CA LEU A 158 -6.06 -7.88 -8.25
C LEU A 158 -4.71 -7.14 -8.31
N SER A 159 -4.72 -5.82 -8.50
CA SER A 159 -3.50 -5.02 -8.47
C SER A 159 -2.84 -5.00 -7.09
N MET A 160 -3.64 -5.04 -6.01
CA MET A 160 -3.11 -5.14 -4.66
C MET A 160 -2.55 -6.55 -4.38
N ALA A 161 -3.24 -7.60 -4.82
CA ALA A 161 -2.73 -8.96 -4.74
C ALA A 161 -1.40 -9.12 -5.48
N TYR A 162 -1.30 -8.54 -6.69
CA TYR A 162 -0.06 -8.49 -7.45
C TYR A 162 1.06 -7.75 -6.71
N ALA A 163 0.76 -6.58 -6.11
CA ALA A 163 1.73 -5.81 -5.35
C ALA A 163 2.21 -6.56 -4.09
N GLY A 164 1.34 -7.33 -3.44
CA GLY A 164 1.70 -8.16 -2.30
C GLY A 164 2.52 -9.41 -2.66
N TYR A 165 2.38 -9.90 -3.89
CA TYR A 165 3.16 -11.00 -4.43
C TYR A 165 4.58 -10.56 -4.88
N ARG A 166 4.69 -9.37 -5.49
CA ARG A 166 5.94 -8.77 -5.99
C ARG A 166 6.89 -8.38 -4.86
#